data_591a02c5696acd56c70ae6774732b11e
#
_entry.id   591a02c5696acd56c70ae6774732b11e
#
_cell.length_a   1.000
_cell.length_b   1.000
_cell.length_c   1.000
_cell.angle_alpha   90.00
_cell.angle_beta   90.00
_cell.angle_gamma   90.00
#
_symmetry.space_group_name_H-M   'P 1'
#
loop_
_entity.id
_entity.type
_entity.pdbx_description
1 polymer ?
#
loop_
_entity_poly.entity_id
_entity_poly.type
_entity_poly.pdbx_seq_one_letter_code
_entity_poly.pdbx_strand_id
1 'polypeptide(L)'
;VLIEDKANGPAVMDVLRNRIPGIIPIEPEGSKIARAYSTQPIFASGSVHLPHHTIAPWIEDWVLEHKRFPRGAANDRVDAQSQALRWLTAGIASGYLQALDEISL
;
A
#
# COMPACT_ATOMS: atom_id res chain seq x y z
N VAL A 1 1.66 3.46 10.52
CA VAL A 1 2.21 4.17 9.36
C VAL A 1 3.30 3.33 8.73
N LEU A 2 3.19 3.07 7.45
CA LEU A 2 4.18 2.34 6.67
C LEU A 2 5.15 3.34 6.03
N ILE A 3 6.45 3.08 6.18
CA ILE A 3 7.50 3.91 5.58
C ILE A 3 8.45 3.00 4.82
N GLU A 4 8.72 3.34 3.56
CA GLU A 4 9.68 2.60 2.74
C GLU A 4 11.08 2.67 3.35
N ASP A 5 11.66 1.51 3.65
CA ASP A 5 12.99 1.39 4.24
C ASP A 5 14.05 1.35 3.14
N LYS A 6 14.15 2.44 2.39
CA LYS A 6 15.07 2.59 1.27
C LYS A 6 15.43 4.06 1.11
N ALA A 7 16.61 4.35 0.57
CA ALA A 7 17.10 5.71 0.37
C ALA A 7 17.01 6.54 1.66
N ASN A 8 16.16 7.56 1.71
CA ASN A 8 16.00 8.45 2.86
C ASN A 8 15.02 7.93 3.93
N GLY A 9 14.39 6.77 3.72
CA GLY A 9 13.43 6.19 4.65
C GLY A 9 13.95 6.05 6.08
N PRO A 10 15.14 5.47 6.32
CA PRO A 10 15.71 5.36 7.66
C PRO A 10 15.88 6.69 8.37
N ALA A 11 16.35 7.73 7.65
CA ALA A 11 16.50 9.08 8.21
C ALA A 11 15.15 9.70 8.57
N VAL A 12 14.14 9.50 7.73
CA VAL A 12 12.77 9.96 8.00
C VAL A 12 12.20 9.26 9.21
N MET A 13 12.40 7.94 9.34
CA MET A 13 11.95 7.17 10.50
C MET A 13 12.56 7.67 11.80
N ASP A 14 13.86 8.00 11.80
CA ASP A 14 14.54 8.52 12.98
C ASP A 14 13.96 9.86 13.45
N VAL A 15 13.61 10.74 12.51
CA VAL A 15 13.00 12.04 12.82
C VAL A 15 11.58 11.88 13.36
N LEU A 16 10.81 10.97 12.80
CA LEU A 16 9.37 10.82 13.10
C LEU A 16 9.08 9.86 14.25
N ARG A 17 10.04 9.01 14.63
CA ARG A 17 9.84 7.92 15.59
C ARG A 17 9.21 8.36 16.91
N ASN A 18 9.55 9.57 17.39
CA ASN A 18 9.01 10.12 18.62
C ASN A 18 7.67 10.88 18.44
N ARG A 19 7.25 11.12 17.19
CA ARG A 19 6.05 11.88 16.87
C ARG A 19 4.90 11.02 16.37
N ILE A 20 5.23 9.93 15.71
CA ILE A 20 4.23 9.03 15.11
C ILE A 20 4.43 7.65 15.71
N PRO A 21 3.50 7.18 16.56
CA PRO A 21 3.56 5.82 17.09
C PRO A 21 3.28 4.80 15.99
N GLY A 22 3.88 3.63 16.11
CA GLY A 22 3.60 2.50 15.22
C GLY A 22 4.12 2.66 13.81
N ILE A 23 5.29 3.28 13.62
CA ILE A 23 5.97 3.31 12.32
C ILE A 23 6.48 1.90 12.01
N ILE A 24 6.13 1.40 10.83
CA ILE A 24 6.55 0.09 10.34
C ILE A 24 7.42 0.30 9.10
N PRO A 25 8.70 -0.09 9.13
CA PRO A 25 9.54 -0.04 7.94
C PRO A 25 9.10 -1.10 6.93
N ILE A 26 9.01 -0.71 5.66
CA ILE A 26 8.64 -1.59 4.56
C ILE A 26 9.80 -1.68 3.58
N GLU A 27 10.25 -2.89 3.33
CA GLU A 27 11.22 -3.18 2.27
C GLU A 27 10.46 -3.34 0.95
N PRO A 28 10.66 -2.45 -0.04
CA PRO A 28 9.96 -2.60 -1.31
C PRO A 28 10.54 -3.77 -2.11
N GLU A 29 9.68 -4.65 -2.59
CA GLU A 29 10.06 -5.81 -3.40
C GLU A 29 9.73 -5.57 -4.87
N GLY A 30 10.69 -5.84 -5.76
CA GLY A 30 10.50 -5.69 -7.19
C GLY A 30 10.40 -4.24 -7.64
N SER A 31 9.99 -4.06 -8.90
CA SER A 31 9.80 -2.73 -9.47
C SER A 31 8.44 -2.13 -9.08
N LYS A 32 8.31 -0.81 -9.23
CA LYS A 32 7.03 -0.11 -9.03
C LYS A 32 5.93 -0.71 -9.92
N ILE A 33 6.27 -1.03 -11.17
CA ILE A 33 5.33 -1.63 -12.13
C ILE A 33 4.87 -3.01 -11.64
N ALA A 34 5.80 -3.87 -11.24
CA ALA A 34 5.47 -5.20 -10.73
C ALA A 34 4.61 -5.12 -9.47
N ARG A 35 4.92 -4.21 -8.56
CA ARG A 35 4.12 -4.01 -7.35
C ARG A 35 2.70 -3.57 -7.68
N ALA A 36 2.54 -2.61 -8.59
CA ALA A 36 1.23 -2.12 -8.99
C ALA A 36 0.39 -3.22 -9.64
N TYR A 37 0.94 -3.95 -10.58
CA TYR A 37 0.23 -5.06 -11.24
C TYR A 37 -0.14 -6.18 -10.28
N SER A 38 0.64 -6.41 -9.23
CA SER A 38 0.31 -7.42 -8.22
C SER A 38 -0.97 -7.11 -7.45
N THR A 39 -1.39 -5.85 -7.42
CA THR A 39 -2.63 -5.43 -6.75
C THR A 39 -3.85 -5.38 -7.67
N GLN A 40 -3.66 -5.55 -8.97
CA GLN A 40 -4.76 -5.49 -9.96
C GLN A 40 -5.92 -6.44 -9.65
N PRO A 41 -5.70 -7.70 -9.27
CA PRO A 41 -6.80 -8.59 -8.92
C PRO A 41 -7.63 -8.10 -7.73
N ILE A 42 -7.03 -7.38 -6.79
CA ILE A 42 -7.72 -6.82 -5.63
C ILE A 42 -8.71 -5.74 -6.08
N PHE A 43 -8.29 -4.86 -7.01
CA PHE A 43 -9.17 -3.87 -7.62
C PHE A 43 -10.28 -4.53 -8.44
N ALA A 44 -9.92 -5.51 -9.26
CA ALA A 44 -10.87 -6.21 -10.13
C ALA A 44 -11.96 -6.94 -9.34
N SER A 45 -11.63 -7.43 -8.15
CA SER A 45 -12.60 -8.11 -7.27
C SER A 45 -13.59 -7.16 -6.58
N GLY A 46 -13.40 -5.84 -6.70
CA GLY A 46 -14.22 -4.86 -6.02
C GLY A 46 -13.91 -4.68 -4.54
N SER A 47 -12.75 -5.16 -4.09
CA SER A 47 -12.35 -5.08 -2.68
C SER A 47 -11.79 -3.73 -2.27
N VAL A 48 -11.50 -2.85 -3.24
CA VAL A 48 -10.98 -1.50 -2.98
C VAL A 48 -12.13 -0.50 -3.10
N HIS A 49 -12.38 0.24 -2.03
CA HIS A 49 -13.41 1.27 -1.97
C HIS A 49 -12.75 2.63 -1.91
N LEU A 50 -13.19 3.53 -2.79
CA LEU A 50 -12.68 4.89 -2.85
C LEU A 50 -13.71 5.87 -2.30
N PRO A 51 -13.28 6.93 -1.59
CA PRO A 51 -14.21 7.95 -1.11
C PRO A 51 -14.75 8.77 -2.27
N HIS A 52 -15.97 9.29 -2.11
CA HIS A 52 -16.58 10.18 -3.08
C HIS A 52 -15.84 11.52 -3.10
N HIS A 53 -15.79 12.17 -4.27
CA HIS A 53 -15.07 13.44 -4.45
C HIS A 53 -15.58 14.58 -3.55
N THR A 54 -16.83 14.53 -3.11
CA THR A 54 -17.37 15.52 -2.17
C THR A 54 -16.77 15.42 -0.79
N ILE A 55 -16.33 14.22 -0.38
CA ILE A 55 -15.68 13.95 0.91
C ILE A 55 -14.16 14.10 0.78
N ALA A 56 -13.62 13.67 -0.35
CA ALA A 56 -12.19 13.64 -0.62
C ALA A 56 -11.89 14.32 -1.95
N PRO A 57 -11.71 15.65 -1.98
CA PRO A 57 -11.45 16.39 -3.22
C PRO A 57 -10.21 15.92 -3.99
N TRP A 58 -9.25 15.30 -3.27
CA TRP A 58 -8.02 14.76 -3.86
C TRP A 58 -8.22 13.47 -4.66
N ILE A 59 -9.42 12.85 -4.57
CA ILE A 59 -9.62 11.52 -5.16
C ILE A 59 -9.55 11.53 -6.69
N GLU A 60 -9.94 12.60 -7.34
CA GLU A 60 -9.89 12.70 -8.79
C GLU A 60 -8.45 12.66 -9.30
N ASP A 61 -7.54 13.38 -8.65
CA ASP A 61 -6.11 13.35 -8.99
C ASP A 61 -5.50 11.98 -8.72
N TRP A 62 -5.91 11.34 -7.63
CA TRP A 62 -5.48 9.99 -7.28
C TRP A 62 -5.88 8.98 -8.37
N VAL A 63 -7.14 9.00 -8.78
CA VAL A 63 -7.65 8.12 -9.85
C VAL A 63 -6.93 8.39 -11.17
N LEU A 64 -6.70 9.65 -11.50
CA LEU A 64 -6.01 10.03 -12.72
C LEU A 64 -4.57 9.53 -12.75
N GLU A 65 -3.85 9.62 -11.65
CA GLU A 65 -2.49 9.09 -11.52
C GLU A 65 -2.48 7.58 -11.78
N HIS A 66 -3.44 6.84 -11.22
CA HIS A 66 -3.56 5.40 -11.44
C HIS A 66 -3.91 5.06 -12.89
N LYS A 67 -4.79 5.84 -13.53
CA LYS A 67 -5.15 5.63 -14.94
C LYS A 67 -3.99 5.88 -15.89
N ARG A 68 -3.12 6.83 -15.59
CA ARG A 68 -1.96 7.17 -16.41
C ARG A 68 -0.77 6.23 -16.17
N PHE A 69 -0.75 5.56 -15.05
CA PHE A 69 0.35 4.66 -14.71
C PHE A 69 0.52 3.56 -15.78
N PRO A 70 1.74 3.22 -16.20
CA PRO A 70 3.04 3.73 -15.75
C PRO A 70 3.56 4.95 -16.55
N ARG A 71 2.77 5.55 -17.43
CA ARG A 71 3.19 6.58 -18.37
C ARG A 71 3.12 8.01 -17.85
N GLY A 72 2.41 8.24 -16.75
CA GLY A 72 2.31 9.55 -16.14
C GLY A 72 3.62 9.99 -15.49
N ALA A 73 3.79 11.32 -15.34
CA ALA A 73 4.95 11.90 -14.68
C ALA A 73 4.98 11.61 -13.18
N ALA A 74 3.80 11.53 -12.54
CA ALA A 74 3.65 11.24 -11.12
C ALA A 74 3.21 9.80 -10.93
N ASN A 75 3.83 9.07 -10.00
CA ASN A 75 3.48 7.68 -9.68
C ASN A 75 3.61 7.34 -8.19
N ASP A 76 3.84 8.33 -7.33
CA ASP A 76 4.09 8.09 -5.91
C ASP A 76 2.85 7.56 -5.18
N ARG A 77 1.65 8.03 -5.54
CA ARG A 77 0.40 7.54 -4.97
C ARG A 77 0.12 6.09 -5.37
N VAL A 78 0.42 5.75 -6.63
CA VAL A 78 0.30 4.37 -7.13
C VAL A 78 1.22 3.45 -6.33
N ASP A 79 2.46 3.85 -6.13
CA ASP A 79 3.43 3.04 -5.41
C ASP A 79 3.08 2.92 -3.92
N ALA A 80 2.67 3.98 -3.28
CA ALA A 80 2.23 3.97 -1.89
C ALA A 80 1.02 3.05 -1.69
N GLN A 81 0.02 3.15 -2.57
CA GLN A 81 -1.17 2.29 -2.55
C GLN A 81 -0.80 0.82 -2.75
N SER A 82 0.07 0.54 -3.70
CA SER A 82 0.48 -0.84 -4.01
C SER A 82 1.17 -1.49 -2.81
N GLN A 83 2.07 -0.77 -2.17
CA GLN A 83 2.75 -1.28 -0.97
C GLN A 83 1.79 -1.48 0.20
N ALA A 84 0.84 -0.56 0.40
CA ALA A 84 -0.17 -0.69 1.43
C ALA A 84 -1.08 -1.91 1.22
N LEU A 85 -1.58 -2.13 0.01
CA LEU A 85 -2.42 -3.29 -0.30
C LEU A 85 -1.66 -4.60 -0.16
N ARG A 86 -0.42 -4.66 -0.59
CA ARG A 86 0.41 -5.86 -0.43
C ARG A 86 0.62 -6.19 1.05
N TRP A 87 0.90 -5.19 1.85
CA TRP A 87 1.06 -5.37 3.29
C TRP A 87 -0.23 -5.86 3.96
N LEU A 88 -1.36 -5.24 3.62
CA LEU A 88 -2.66 -5.61 4.16
C LEU A 88 -3.07 -7.03 3.77
N THR A 89 -2.87 -7.41 2.50
CA THR A 89 -3.25 -8.76 2.01
C THR A 89 -2.33 -9.83 2.59
N ALA A 90 -1.05 -9.55 2.76
CA ALA A 90 -0.13 -10.47 3.44
C ALA A 90 -0.53 -10.68 4.91
N GLY A 91 -0.95 -9.61 5.60
CA GLY A 91 -1.46 -9.69 6.95
C GLY A 91 -2.74 -10.53 7.06
N ILE A 92 -3.67 -10.37 6.13
CA ILE A 92 -4.90 -11.18 6.06
C ILE A 92 -4.55 -12.65 5.82
N ALA A 93 -3.67 -12.94 4.87
CA ALA A 93 -3.26 -14.31 4.58
C ALA A 93 -2.59 -14.97 5.80
N SER A 94 -1.73 -14.26 6.50
CA SER A 94 -1.09 -14.74 7.72
C SER A 94 -2.11 -15.03 8.81
N GLY A 95 -3.09 -14.14 9.00
CA GLY A 95 -4.16 -14.34 9.96
C GLY A 95 -5.04 -15.55 9.63
N TYR A 96 -5.33 -15.76 8.36
CA TYR A 96 -6.08 -16.92 7.90
C TYR A 96 -5.34 -18.24 8.17
N LEU A 97 -4.05 -18.29 7.84
CA LEU A 97 -3.23 -19.47 8.09
C LEU A 97 -3.11 -19.77 9.59
N GLN A 98 -2.94 -18.74 10.39
CA GLN A 98 -2.89 -18.88 11.85
C GLN A 98 -4.21 -19.44 12.39
N ALA A 99 -5.35 -18.95 11.91
CA ALA A 99 -6.66 -19.44 12.30
C ALA A 99 -6.85 -20.92 11.94
N LEU A 100 -6.33 -21.36 10.79
CA LEU A 100 -6.35 -22.77 10.41
C LEU A 100 -5.52 -23.65 11.36
N ASP A 101 -4.36 -23.15 11.80
CA ASP A 101 -3.51 -23.87 12.74
C ASP A 101 -4.17 -24.04 14.12
N GLU A 102 -5.06 -23.13 14.49
CA GLU A 102 -5.81 -23.19 15.74
C GLU A 102 -6.98 -24.19 15.69
N ILE A 103 -7.36 -24.64 14.50
CA ILE A 103 -8.38 -25.68 14.35
C ILE A 103 -7.75 -27.03 14.72
N SER A 104 -8.12 -27.53 15.88
CA SER A 104 -7.67 -28.84 16.34
C SER A 104 -8.50 -29.94 15.71
N LEU A 105 -7.86 -30.77 14.93
CA LEU A 105 -8.48 -31.94 14.30
C LEU A 105 -8.08 -33.21 15.05
#